data_be40c17c4d814126e43ef0fc2f9e7266
#
_entry.id   be40c17c4d814126e43ef0fc2f9e7266
#
_cell.length_a   1.000
_cell.length_b   1.000
_cell.length_c   1.000
_cell.angle_alpha   90.00
_cell.angle_beta   90.00
_cell.angle_gamma   90.00
#
_symmetry.space_group_name_H-M   'P 1'
#
loop_
_entity.id
_entity.type
_entity.pdbx_description
1 polymer ?
#
loop_
_entity_poly.entity_id
_entity_poly.type
_entity_poly.pdbx_seq_one_letter_code
_entity_poly.pdbx_strand_id
1 'polypeptide(L)'
;MDQHQNETLIALSDQIIPATDTPGAKAARVNRFLDLLMSAETAETQRAFFAALSYIDGASMEQFKSAFVYLSPEQQTSLLEQLAYPHTHARWGERETEFPGYDHFEKLKNWIVGAYYSSPIGLKELGWDGSPPHGVFSGCEHADHEHHEQTPQG
;
A
#
# COMPACT_ATOMS: atom_id res chain seq x y z
N MET A 1 -10.18 -11.07 -8.79
CA MET A 1 -9.80 -10.15 -9.90
C MET A 1 -9.86 -10.91 -11.23
N ASP A 2 -10.20 -10.24 -12.34
CA ASP A 2 -10.00 -10.80 -13.69
C ASP A 2 -8.51 -10.74 -14.10
N GLN A 3 -8.18 -11.30 -15.26
CA GLN A 3 -6.79 -11.39 -15.72
C GLN A 3 -6.19 -9.99 -15.95
N HIS A 4 -6.92 -9.09 -16.61
CA HIS A 4 -6.44 -7.75 -16.92
C HIS A 4 -6.19 -6.93 -15.65
N GLN A 5 -7.13 -6.94 -14.71
CA GLN A 5 -6.96 -6.29 -13.39
C GLN A 5 -5.74 -6.82 -12.65
N ASN A 6 -5.50 -8.13 -12.69
CA ASN A 6 -4.34 -8.73 -12.05
C ASN A 6 -3.03 -8.31 -12.73
N GLU A 7 -2.98 -8.26 -14.05
CA GLU A 7 -1.80 -7.81 -14.81
C GLU A 7 -1.51 -6.31 -14.57
N THR A 8 -2.54 -5.48 -14.57
CA THR A 8 -2.44 -4.04 -14.22
C THR A 8 -1.91 -3.85 -12.79
N LEU A 9 -2.44 -4.62 -11.83
CA LEU A 9 -1.97 -4.56 -10.44
C LEU A 9 -0.51 -5.01 -10.29
N ILE A 10 -0.08 -6.04 -11.02
CA ILE A 10 1.32 -6.50 -11.04
C ILE A 10 2.22 -5.38 -11.58
N ALA A 11 1.88 -4.79 -12.72
CA ALA A 11 2.66 -3.72 -13.33
C ALA A 11 2.74 -2.48 -12.42
N LEU A 12 1.61 -2.07 -11.83
CA LEU A 12 1.55 -0.97 -10.89
C LEU A 12 2.38 -1.24 -9.63
N SER A 13 2.28 -2.44 -9.06
CA SER A 13 3.03 -2.82 -7.86
C SER A 13 4.54 -2.82 -8.11
N ASP A 14 4.97 -3.23 -9.30
CA ASP A 14 6.39 -3.24 -9.70
C ASP A 14 6.96 -1.82 -9.88
N GLN A 15 6.12 -0.87 -10.32
CA GLN A 15 6.49 0.55 -10.37
C GLN A 15 6.59 1.21 -8.99
N ILE A 16 5.72 0.81 -8.04
CA ILE A 16 5.70 1.39 -6.68
C ILE A 16 6.81 0.81 -5.81
N ILE A 17 7.04 -0.50 -5.87
CA ILE A 17 8.07 -1.22 -5.10
C ILE A 17 8.85 -2.13 -6.06
N PRO A 18 9.76 -1.55 -6.85
CA PRO A 18 10.59 -2.30 -7.78
C PRO A 18 11.59 -3.20 -7.04
N ALA A 19 12.07 -4.23 -7.72
CA ALA A 19 13.22 -4.99 -7.25
C ALA A 19 14.49 -4.15 -7.41
N THR A 20 15.26 -4.01 -6.34
CA THR A 20 16.54 -3.31 -6.27
C THR A 20 17.60 -4.25 -5.68
N ASP A 21 18.23 -3.84 -4.59
CA ASP A 21 19.04 -4.68 -3.68
C ASP A 21 18.15 -5.60 -2.84
N THR A 22 16.87 -5.26 -2.71
CA THR A 22 15.84 -6.09 -2.08
C THR A 22 14.80 -6.58 -3.11
N PRO A 23 14.15 -7.74 -2.87
CA PRO A 23 13.09 -8.23 -3.75
C PRO A 23 11.85 -7.31 -3.69
N GLY A 24 11.35 -6.87 -4.86
CA GLY A 24 10.19 -5.98 -4.97
C GLY A 24 8.83 -6.68 -4.78
N ALA A 25 7.75 -5.90 -5.03
CA ALA A 25 6.37 -6.32 -4.85
C ALA A 25 5.99 -7.57 -5.64
N LYS A 26 6.57 -7.75 -6.83
CA LYS A 26 6.34 -8.93 -7.67
C LYS A 26 6.83 -10.22 -7.01
N ALA A 27 8.04 -10.19 -6.41
CA ALA A 27 8.59 -11.32 -5.68
C ALA A 27 7.79 -11.63 -4.41
N ALA A 28 7.28 -10.59 -3.74
CA ALA A 28 6.40 -10.70 -2.57
C ALA A 28 4.98 -11.19 -2.93
N ARG A 29 4.65 -11.30 -4.22
CA ARG A 29 3.33 -11.73 -4.71
C ARG A 29 2.18 -10.87 -4.17
N VAL A 30 2.40 -9.57 -4.10
CA VAL A 30 1.44 -8.59 -3.60
C VAL A 30 0.07 -8.72 -4.27
N ASN A 31 0.04 -8.96 -5.58
CA ASN A 31 -1.19 -9.18 -6.34
C ASN A 31 -2.03 -10.35 -5.82
N ARG A 32 -1.40 -11.47 -5.44
CA ARG A 32 -2.11 -12.64 -4.89
C ARG A 32 -2.67 -12.37 -3.50
N PHE A 33 -1.90 -11.70 -2.67
CA PHE A 33 -2.36 -11.29 -1.34
C PHE A 33 -3.56 -10.37 -1.45
N LEU A 34 -3.49 -9.35 -2.32
CA LEU A 34 -4.59 -8.41 -2.52
C LEU A 34 -5.81 -9.05 -3.17
N ASP A 35 -5.66 -10.01 -4.08
CA ASP A 35 -6.80 -10.75 -4.65
C ASP A 35 -7.55 -11.54 -3.56
N LEU A 36 -6.81 -12.22 -2.70
CA LEU A 36 -7.39 -12.95 -1.56
C LEU A 36 -8.05 -11.99 -0.56
N LEU A 37 -7.36 -10.91 -0.21
CA LEU A 37 -7.87 -9.91 0.73
C LEU A 37 -9.16 -9.28 0.21
N MET A 38 -9.18 -8.87 -1.06
CA MET A 38 -10.38 -8.32 -1.69
C MET A 38 -11.55 -9.32 -1.71
N SER A 39 -11.30 -10.62 -1.81
CA SER A 39 -12.36 -11.62 -1.75
C SER A 39 -13.05 -11.71 -0.38
N ALA A 40 -12.40 -11.27 0.69
CA ALA A 40 -12.91 -11.24 2.06
C ALA A 40 -13.44 -9.86 2.50
N GLU A 41 -13.15 -8.81 1.72
CA GLU A 41 -13.53 -7.45 2.02
C GLU A 41 -15.01 -7.15 1.72
N THR A 42 -15.49 -6.04 2.27
CA THR A 42 -16.85 -5.56 2.00
C THR A 42 -17.04 -5.20 0.52
N ALA A 43 -18.27 -5.26 0.03
CA ALA A 43 -18.59 -4.86 -1.34
C ALA A 43 -18.26 -3.37 -1.61
N GLU A 44 -18.24 -2.53 -0.60
CA GLU A 44 -17.85 -1.13 -0.72
C GLU A 44 -16.33 -1.01 -0.93
N THR A 45 -15.52 -1.68 -0.12
CA THR A 45 -14.05 -1.73 -0.26
C THR A 45 -13.65 -2.32 -1.61
N GLN A 46 -14.28 -3.42 -2.01
CA GLN A 46 -14.05 -4.02 -3.33
C GLN A 46 -14.31 -3.03 -4.47
N ARG A 47 -15.48 -2.35 -4.45
CA ARG A 47 -15.80 -1.35 -5.47
C ARG A 47 -14.80 -0.21 -5.50
N ALA A 48 -14.38 0.30 -4.34
CA ALA A 48 -13.41 1.38 -4.25
C ALA A 48 -12.04 0.96 -4.80
N PHE A 49 -11.59 -0.27 -4.49
CA PHE A 49 -10.34 -0.83 -5.00
C PHE A 49 -10.36 -0.99 -6.52
N PHE A 50 -11.40 -1.64 -7.05
CA PHE A 50 -11.50 -1.87 -8.50
C PHE A 50 -11.77 -0.59 -9.29
N ALA A 51 -12.50 0.38 -8.72
CA ALA A 51 -12.66 1.69 -9.34
C ALA A 51 -11.32 2.43 -9.43
N ALA A 52 -10.49 2.35 -8.38
CA ALA A 52 -9.16 2.95 -8.40
C ALA A 52 -8.25 2.28 -9.45
N LEU A 53 -8.28 0.95 -9.56
CA LEU A 53 -7.50 0.22 -10.57
C LEU A 53 -7.96 0.56 -12.00
N SER A 54 -9.29 0.63 -12.22
CA SER A 54 -9.86 1.03 -13.51
C SER A 54 -9.53 2.49 -13.86
N TYR A 55 -9.38 3.36 -12.85
CA TYR A 55 -8.98 4.74 -13.07
C TYR A 55 -7.57 4.84 -13.68
N ILE A 56 -6.62 4.03 -13.21
CA ILE A 56 -5.25 3.97 -13.76
C ILE A 56 -5.29 3.60 -15.26
N ASP A 57 -6.07 2.59 -15.62
CA ASP A 57 -6.24 2.21 -17.03
C ASP A 57 -6.95 3.30 -17.84
N GLY A 58 -7.98 3.94 -17.28
CA GLY A 58 -8.69 5.04 -17.92
C GLY A 58 -7.78 6.23 -18.23
N ALA A 59 -6.97 6.65 -17.26
CA ALA A 59 -5.99 7.74 -17.42
C ALA A 59 -4.91 7.36 -18.46
N SER A 60 -4.47 6.09 -18.44
CA SER A 60 -3.54 5.55 -19.43
C SER A 60 -4.12 5.60 -20.85
N MET A 61 -5.36 5.15 -21.02
CA MET A 61 -6.08 5.19 -22.30
C MET A 61 -6.30 6.63 -22.79
N GLU A 62 -6.59 7.56 -21.90
CA GLU A 62 -6.77 8.95 -22.24
C GLU A 62 -5.46 9.57 -22.77
N GLN A 63 -4.35 9.36 -22.06
CA GLN A 63 -3.07 10.00 -22.35
C GLN A 63 -2.28 9.29 -23.46
N PHE A 64 -2.22 7.94 -23.44
CA PHE A 64 -1.34 7.14 -24.30
C PHE A 64 -2.09 6.27 -25.30
N LYS A 65 -3.44 6.24 -25.28
CA LYS A 65 -4.28 5.39 -26.12
C LYS A 65 -4.00 3.87 -25.96
N SER A 66 -3.49 3.49 -24.81
CA SER A 66 -3.13 2.12 -24.46
C SER A 66 -3.42 1.85 -22.98
N ALA A 67 -3.78 0.62 -22.61
CA ALA A 67 -3.94 0.25 -21.23
C ALA A 67 -2.59 0.26 -20.48
N PHE A 68 -2.61 0.52 -19.18
CA PHE A 68 -1.43 0.72 -18.35
C PHE A 68 -0.40 -0.41 -18.48
N VAL A 69 -0.85 -1.65 -18.50
CA VAL A 69 0.01 -2.84 -18.61
C VAL A 69 0.82 -2.92 -19.92
N TYR A 70 0.37 -2.23 -20.97
CA TYR A 70 1.03 -2.22 -22.29
C TYR A 70 1.88 -0.97 -22.51
N LEU A 71 1.96 -0.06 -21.55
CA LEU A 71 2.83 1.11 -21.61
C LEU A 71 4.29 0.70 -21.41
N SER A 72 5.22 1.51 -21.97
CA SER A 72 6.63 1.38 -21.60
C SER A 72 6.85 1.77 -20.13
N PRO A 73 7.93 1.29 -19.48
CA PRO A 73 8.25 1.66 -18.11
C PRO A 73 8.29 3.18 -17.89
N GLU A 74 8.81 3.94 -18.85
CA GLU A 74 8.91 5.40 -18.80
C GLU A 74 7.52 6.06 -18.87
N GLN A 75 6.61 5.52 -19.69
CA GLN A 75 5.23 5.99 -19.77
C GLN A 75 4.45 5.67 -18.50
N GLN A 76 4.65 4.47 -17.93
CA GLN A 76 4.06 4.09 -16.65
C GLN A 76 4.52 5.04 -15.54
N THR A 77 5.82 5.26 -15.42
CA THR A 77 6.38 6.20 -14.44
C THR A 77 5.82 7.60 -14.63
N SER A 78 5.82 8.12 -15.86
CA SER A 78 5.31 9.46 -16.15
C SER A 78 3.84 9.64 -15.78
N LEU A 79 2.99 8.63 -16.01
CA LEU A 79 1.59 8.66 -15.58
C LEU A 79 1.48 8.66 -14.05
N LEU A 80 2.22 7.78 -13.38
CA LEU A 80 2.15 7.66 -11.93
C LEU A 80 2.70 8.89 -11.21
N GLU A 81 3.73 9.54 -11.75
CA GLU A 81 4.25 10.82 -11.21
C GLU A 81 3.20 11.92 -11.27
N GLN A 82 2.40 12.01 -12.34
CA GLN A 82 1.31 12.99 -12.44
C GLN A 82 0.22 12.72 -11.39
N LEU A 83 -0.07 11.44 -11.10
CA LEU A 83 -1.05 11.06 -10.10
C LEU A 83 -0.55 11.23 -8.67
N ALA A 84 0.76 10.98 -8.44
CA ALA A 84 1.38 11.06 -7.13
C ALA A 84 1.69 12.49 -6.68
N TYR A 85 1.99 13.39 -7.65
CA TYR A 85 2.39 14.77 -7.39
C TYR A 85 1.44 15.76 -8.07
N PRO A 86 0.21 15.89 -7.57
CA PRO A 86 -0.81 16.73 -8.18
C PRO A 86 -0.44 18.22 -8.23
N HIS A 87 0.57 18.63 -7.45
CA HIS A 87 1.01 20.01 -7.33
C HIS A 87 2.53 20.12 -7.38
N THR A 88 3.09 20.43 -8.53
CA THR A 88 4.53 20.65 -8.71
C THR A 88 5.08 21.82 -7.87
N HIS A 89 4.22 22.65 -7.29
CA HIS A 89 4.59 23.88 -6.55
C HIS A 89 3.75 24.11 -5.29
N ALA A 90 2.98 23.13 -4.80
CA ALA A 90 2.21 23.31 -3.58
C ALA A 90 3.15 23.48 -2.37
N ARG A 91 3.00 24.59 -1.66
CA ARG A 91 3.55 24.73 -0.32
C ARG A 91 2.90 23.70 0.61
N TRP A 92 3.65 23.16 1.53
CA TRP A 92 3.12 22.26 2.55
C TRP A 92 1.86 22.86 3.20
N GLY A 93 0.73 22.16 3.05
CA GLY A 93 -0.56 22.56 3.63
C GLY A 93 -1.53 23.29 2.70
N GLU A 94 -1.13 23.69 1.50
CA GLU A 94 -2.03 24.30 0.50
C GLU A 94 -2.55 23.23 -0.46
N ARG A 95 -3.77 22.74 -0.21
CA ARG A 95 -4.54 21.95 -1.19
C ARG A 95 -5.38 22.90 -2.03
N GLU A 96 -4.80 23.46 -3.09
CA GLU A 96 -5.56 24.38 -3.95
C GLU A 96 -6.48 23.69 -4.95
N THR A 97 -6.22 22.46 -5.35
CA THR A 97 -7.11 21.69 -6.24
C THR A 97 -6.86 20.21 -6.06
N GLU A 98 -7.94 19.44 -5.88
CA GLU A 98 -7.87 17.99 -5.95
C GLU A 98 -7.54 17.59 -7.39
N PHE A 99 -6.33 17.09 -7.63
CA PHE A 99 -5.99 16.54 -8.93
C PHE A 99 -6.80 15.25 -9.13
N PRO A 100 -7.58 15.15 -10.22
CA PRO A 100 -8.34 13.95 -10.49
C PRO A 100 -7.40 12.73 -10.53
N GLY A 101 -7.68 11.73 -9.71
CA GLY A 101 -6.90 10.50 -9.68
C GLY A 101 -5.89 10.37 -8.53
N TYR A 102 -5.52 11.46 -7.85
CA TYR A 102 -4.64 11.36 -6.67
C TYR A 102 -5.20 10.40 -5.62
N ASP A 103 -6.46 10.53 -5.25
CA ASP A 103 -7.09 9.66 -4.25
C ASP A 103 -7.14 8.18 -4.70
N HIS A 104 -7.30 7.93 -5.99
CA HIS A 104 -7.27 6.57 -6.53
C HIS A 104 -5.86 5.98 -6.44
N PHE A 105 -4.84 6.76 -6.82
CA PHE A 105 -3.45 6.33 -6.73
C PHE A 105 -3.03 6.10 -5.27
N GLU A 106 -3.33 7.02 -4.36
CA GLU A 106 -3.00 6.89 -2.94
C GLU A 106 -3.65 5.66 -2.30
N LYS A 107 -4.91 5.37 -2.62
CA LYS A 107 -5.58 4.16 -2.15
C LYS A 107 -4.84 2.90 -2.61
N LEU A 108 -4.54 2.79 -3.91
CA LEU A 108 -3.80 1.64 -4.45
C LEU A 108 -2.41 1.52 -3.86
N LYS A 109 -1.68 2.62 -3.76
CA LYS A 109 -0.35 2.66 -3.15
C LYS A 109 -0.39 2.13 -1.71
N ASN A 110 -1.34 2.59 -0.90
CA ASN A 110 -1.48 2.15 0.48
C ASN A 110 -1.80 0.64 0.59
N TRP A 111 -2.67 0.11 -0.27
CA TRP A 111 -2.93 -1.32 -0.33
C TRP A 111 -1.70 -2.13 -0.75
N ILE A 112 -0.96 -1.68 -1.77
CA ILE A 112 0.25 -2.34 -2.27
C ILE A 112 1.36 -2.33 -1.21
N VAL A 113 1.61 -1.19 -0.59
CA VAL A 113 2.64 -1.03 0.46
C VAL A 113 2.27 -1.87 1.68
N GLY A 114 1.01 -1.83 2.13
CA GLY A 114 0.52 -2.66 3.23
C GLY A 114 0.67 -4.15 2.94
N ALA A 115 0.31 -4.60 1.74
CA ALA A 115 0.47 -5.99 1.33
C ALA A 115 1.95 -6.42 1.26
N TYR A 116 2.83 -5.55 0.77
CA TYR A 116 4.26 -5.81 0.71
C TYR A 116 4.86 -6.02 2.09
N TYR A 117 4.66 -5.07 3.00
CA TYR A 117 5.19 -5.14 4.37
C TYR A 117 4.47 -6.15 5.28
N SER A 118 3.35 -6.71 4.83
CA SER A 118 2.72 -7.89 5.46
C SER A 118 3.32 -9.21 4.95
N SER A 119 4.17 -9.18 3.94
CA SER A 119 4.84 -10.37 3.39
C SER A 119 6.12 -10.72 4.15
N PRO A 120 6.59 -11.99 4.13
CA PRO A 120 7.89 -12.35 4.71
C PRO A 120 9.06 -11.57 4.11
N ILE A 121 8.96 -11.15 2.83
CA ILE A 121 9.99 -10.35 2.15
C ILE A 121 10.02 -8.94 2.74
N GLY A 122 8.88 -8.27 2.83
CA GLY A 122 8.80 -6.92 3.38
C GLY A 122 9.13 -6.87 4.88
N LEU A 123 8.70 -7.87 5.65
CA LEU A 123 9.06 -7.98 7.07
C LEU A 123 10.57 -8.14 7.27
N LYS A 124 11.21 -8.94 6.42
CA LYS A 124 12.67 -9.10 6.47
C LYS A 124 13.40 -7.79 6.11
N GLU A 125 12.89 -7.02 5.16
CA GLU A 125 13.42 -5.71 4.80
C GLU A 125 13.33 -4.72 5.97
N LEU A 126 12.26 -4.80 6.78
CA LEU A 126 12.12 -4.04 8.03
C LEU A 126 13.02 -4.55 9.18
N GLY A 127 13.81 -5.59 8.94
CA GLY A 127 14.68 -6.18 9.94
C GLY A 127 13.98 -7.11 10.94
N TRP A 128 12.72 -7.52 10.62
CA TRP A 128 12.01 -8.48 11.48
C TRP A 128 12.57 -9.89 11.29
N ASP A 129 13.00 -10.51 12.37
CA ASP A 129 13.63 -11.83 12.40
C ASP A 129 12.64 -12.98 12.64
N GLY A 130 11.35 -12.70 12.71
CA GLY A 130 10.30 -13.68 13.05
C GLY A 130 10.00 -13.79 14.54
N SER A 131 10.75 -13.07 15.38
CA SER A 131 10.48 -13.04 16.82
C SER A 131 9.19 -12.29 17.13
N PRO A 132 8.44 -12.69 18.17
CA PRO A 132 7.32 -11.89 18.66
C PRO A 132 7.80 -10.46 18.98
N PRO A 133 7.04 -9.41 18.60
CA PRO A 133 7.47 -8.02 18.79
C PRO A 133 7.63 -7.62 20.26
N HIS A 134 7.28 -8.49 21.20
CA HIS A 134 7.42 -8.26 22.62
C HIS A 134 8.16 -9.43 23.25
N GLY A 135 9.40 -9.20 23.66
CA GLY A 135 9.99 -9.93 24.77
C GLY A 135 9.08 -9.79 26.00
N VAL A 136 9.36 -10.55 27.05
CA VAL A 136 8.65 -10.39 28.31
C VAL A 136 8.67 -8.92 28.71
N PHE A 137 7.51 -8.29 28.83
CA PHE A 137 7.40 -6.93 29.34
C PHE A 137 7.96 -6.93 30.77
N SER A 138 9.13 -6.35 30.96
CA SER A 138 9.82 -6.32 32.25
C SER A 138 9.15 -5.43 33.30
N GLY A 139 8.00 -4.82 32.96
CA GLY A 139 7.33 -3.83 33.80
C GLY A 139 7.94 -2.43 33.66
N CYS A 140 7.22 -1.45 34.14
CA CYS A 140 7.78 -0.12 34.33
C CYS A 140 8.55 -0.13 35.66
N GLU A 141 9.87 -0.01 35.64
CA GLU A 141 10.66 0.25 36.85
C GLU A 141 10.45 1.71 37.26
N HIS A 142 9.27 2.04 37.75
CA HIS A 142 9.04 3.29 38.46
C HIS A 142 9.12 3.01 39.95
N ALA A 143 10.12 3.55 40.60
CA ALA A 143 10.38 3.39 42.03
C ALA A 143 9.25 3.91 42.95
N ASP A 144 8.22 4.56 42.37
CA ASP A 144 7.23 5.31 43.12
C ASP A 144 5.79 4.76 43.07
N HIS A 145 5.56 3.54 42.55
CA HIS A 145 4.25 2.92 42.61
C HIS A 145 4.20 1.86 43.73
N GLU A 146 3.91 2.31 44.95
CA GLU A 146 3.38 1.42 45.97
C GLU A 146 2.03 0.85 45.49
N HIS A 147 2.03 -0.43 45.16
CA HIS A 147 0.80 -1.18 44.91
C HIS A 147 0.03 -1.27 46.24
N HIS A 148 -0.99 -0.44 46.38
CA HIS A 148 -2.02 -0.70 47.41
C HIS A 148 -2.73 -1.99 47.06
N GLU A 149 -2.32 -3.09 47.66
CA GLU A 149 -3.11 -4.33 47.71
C GLU A 149 -4.45 -4.00 48.34
N GLN A 150 -5.52 -3.97 47.56
CA GLN A 150 -6.87 -3.97 48.07
C GLN A 150 -7.17 -5.38 48.57
N THR A 151 -7.06 -5.54 49.88
CA THR A 151 -7.55 -6.73 50.59
C THR A 151 -9.09 -6.79 50.46
N PRO A 152 -9.67 -7.86 49.94
CA PRO A 152 -11.12 -8.00 49.96
C PRO A 152 -11.58 -8.17 51.41
N GLN A 153 -12.36 -7.23 51.92
CA GLN A 153 -13.07 -7.41 53.19
C GLN A 153 -14.27 -8.34 52.96
N GLY A 154 -14.35 -9.37 53.82
CA GLY A 154 -15.32 -10.44 53.84
C GLY A 154 -16.79 -10.05 54.12
#